data_1e1b0997a9c1201847ff0d54dcccce56
#
_entry.id   1e1b0997a9c1201847ff0d54dcccce56
#
_cell.length_a   1.000
_cell.length_b   1.000
_cell.length_c   1.000
_cell.angle_alpha   90.00
_cell.angle_beta   90.00
_cell.angle_gamma   90.00
#
_symmetry.space_group_name_H-M   'P 1'
#
loop_
_entity.id
_entity.type
_entity.pdbx_description
1 polymer ?
#
loop_
_entity_poly.entity_id
_entity_poly.type
_entity_poly.pdbx_seq_one_letter_code
_entity_poly.pdbx_strand_id
1 'polypeptide(L)'
;IANKNLEEGILTIKKAVEENLDMKLYFKLIIQKFRMAVILKYAPKLEKEMIGDISLEDIEFLKNLVSKDKEGILRSGALSVLLEAYADIDNAFISELPLELALVKIIIKE
;
A
#
# COMPACT_ATOMS: atom_id res chain seq x y z
N ILE A 1 15.06 10.09 -5.64
CA ILE A 1 14.66 8.81 -5.03
C ILE A 1 13.13 8.72 -4.93
N ALA A 2 12.49 9.73 -4.34
CA ALA A 2 11.04 9.72 -4.21
C ALA A 2 10.34 9.69 -5.57
N ASN A 3 10.85 10.44 -6.56
CA ASN A 3 10.28 10.44 -7.90
C ASN A 3 10.38 9.08 -8.57
N LYS A 4 11.49 8.38 -8.36
CA LYS A 4 11.68 7.05 -8.92
C LYS A 4 10.70 6.06 -8.31
N ASN A 5 10.50 6.10 -6.99
CA ASN A 5 9.55 5.23 -6.31
C ASN A 5 8.13 5.48 -6.79
N LEU A 6 7.79 6.75 -7.00
CA LEU A 6 6.47 7.12 -7.51
C LEU A 6 6.26 6.57 -8.93
N GLU A 7 7.25 6.73 -9.80
CA GLU A 7 7.16 6.23 -11.17
C GLU A 7 6.97 4.72 -11.19
N GLU A 8 7.74 3.99 -10.39
CA GLU A 8 7.61 2.53 -10.31
C GLU A 8 6.24 2.11 -9.79
N GLY A 9 5.72 2.83 -8.79
CA GLY A 9 4.39 2.56 -8.25
C GLY A 9 3.29 2.78 -9.28
N ILE A 10 3.35 3.88 -10.01
CA ILE A 10 2.36 4.17 -11.04
C ILE A 10 2.42 3.15 -12.18
N LEU A 11 3.62 2.73 -12.58
CA LEU A 11 3.77 1.70 -13.60
C LEU A 11 3.18 0.36 -13.15
N THR A 12 3.33 0.04 -11.87
CA THR A 12 2.73 -1.18 -11.32
C THR A 12 1.21 -1.14 -11.39
N ILE A 13 0.61 0.02 -11.08
CA ILE A 13 -0.83 0.21 -11.19
C ILE A 13 -1.30 0.07 -12.64
N LYS A 14 -0.58 0.67 -13.57
CA LYS A 14 -0.91 0.56 -14.99
C LYS A 14 -0.88 -0.87 -15.48
N LYS A 15 0.08 -1.66 -15.00
CA LYS A 15 0.17 -3.07 -15.34
C LYS A 15 -1.05 -3.82 -14.81
N ALA A 16 -1.50 -3.53 -13.61
CA ALA A 16 -2.69 -4.15 -13.04
C ALA A 16 -3.93 -3.82 -13.90
N VAL A 17 -4.05 -2.58 -14.37
CA VAL A 17 -5.15 -2.17 -15.23
C VAL A 17 -5.10 -2.94 -16.56
N GLU A 18 -3.91 -3.06 -17.16
CA GLU A 18 -3.73 -3.80 -18.41
C GLU A 18 -4.09 -5.27 -18.28
N GLU A 19 -3.90 -5.85 -17.11
CA GLU A 19 -4.24 -7.25 -16.83
C GLU A 19 -5.71 -7.42 -16.45
N ASN A 20 -6.52 -6.35 -16.53
CA ASN A 20 -7.94 -6.35 -16.22
C ASN A 20 -8.27 -6.78 -14.80
N LEU A 21 -7.39 -6.44 -13.85
CA LEU A 21 -7.66 -6.73 -12.44
C LEU A 21 -8.78 -5.84 -11.92
N ASP A 22 -9.61 -6.40 -11.04
CA ASP A 22 -10.63 -5.61 -10.35
C ASP A 22 -9.93 -4.58 -9.49
N MET A 23 -10.05 -3.30 -9.86
CA MET A 23 -9.31 -2.23 -9.19
C MET A 23 -9.70 -2.08 -7.74
N LYS A 24 -10.97 -2.27 -7.41
CA LYS A 24 -11.44 -2.18 -6.03
C LYS A 24 -10.84 -3.28 -5.16
N LEU A 25 -10.80 -4.51 -5.67
CA LEU A 25 -10.17 -5.62 -4.96
C LEU A 25 -8.67 -5.41 -4.83
N TYR A 26 -8.02 -4.99 -5.91
CA TYR A 26 -6.58 -4.70 -5.92
C TYR A 26 -6.22 -3.67 -4.85
N PHE A 27 -6.98 -2.58 -4.78
CA PHE A 27 -6.80 -1.51 -3.81
C PHE A 27 -6.98 -2.04 -2.38
N LYS A 28 -8.02 -2.86 -2.15
CA LYS A 28 -8.29 -3.45 -0.84
C LYS A 28 -7.12 -4.31 -0.37
N LEU A 29 -6.54 -5.11 -1.27
CA LEU A 29 -5.38 -5.95 -0.94
C LEU A 29 -4.15 -5.11 -0.59
N ILE A 30 -3.93 -4.00 -1.31
CA ILE A 30 -2.85 -3.08 -1.00
C ILE A 30 -3.02 -2.51 0.40
N ILE A 31 -4.24 -2.07 0.75
CA ILE A 31 -4.53 -1.52 2.07
C ILE A 31 -4.26 -2.54 3.16
N GLN A 32 -4.68 -3.79 2.97
CA GLN A 32 -4.47 -4.84 3.94
C GLN A 32 -2.98 -5.11 4.19
N LYS A 33 -2.20 -5.21 3.12
CA LYS A 33 -0.75 -5.41 3.22
C LYS A 33 -0.07 -4.21 3.87
N PHE A 34 -0.48 -3.01 3.49
CA PHE A 34 0.07 -1.78 4.06
C PHE A 34 -0.22 -1.69 5.55
N ARG A 35 -1.45 -2.00 5.96
CA ARG A 35 -1.84 -2.02 7.37
C ARG A 35 -0.95 -2.98 8.16
N MET A 36 -0.77 -4.20 7.65
CA MET A 36 0.07 -5.18 8.32
C MET A 36 1.51 -4.72 8.45
N ALA A 37 2.06 -4.09 7.41
CA ALA A 37 3.41 -3.56 7.45
C ALA A 37 3.56 -2.44 8.49
N VAL A 38 2.57 -1.55 8.59
CA VAL A 38 2.57 -0.49 9.59
C VAL A 38 2.55 -1.08 11.01
N ILE A 39 1.70 -2.09 11.22
CA ILE A 39 1.62 -2.75 12.53
C ILE A 39 2.96 -3.38 12.91
N LEU A 40 3.59 -4.09 11.97
CA LEU A 40 4.90 -4.71 12.24
C LEU A 40 5.98 -3.67 12.54
N LYS A 41 5.91 -2.52 11.87
CA LYS A 41 6.89 -1.45 12.07
C LYS A 41 6.81 -0.86 13.47
N TYR A 42 5.61 -0.57 13.95
CA TYR A 42 5.41 0.11 15.23
C TYR A 42 5.10 -0.81 16.41
N ALA A 43 4.68 -2.04 16.13
CA ALA A 43 4.36 -3.03 17.16
C ALA A 43 4.87 -4.42 16.74
N PRO A 44 6.20 -4.59 16.64
CA PRO A 44 6.77 -5.85 16.11
C PRO A 44 6.42 -7.07 16.95
N LYS A 45 6.06 -6.90 18.20
CA LYS A 45 5.68 -8.03 19.07
C LYS A 45 4.36 -8.68 18.64
N LEU A 46 3.57 -7.98 17.82
CA LEU A 46 2.32 -8.53 17.32
C LEU A 46 2.52 -9.50 16.15
N GLU A 47 3.76 -9.70 15.71
CA GLU A 47 4.06 -10.67 14.64
C GLU A 47 3.47 -12.05 14.96
N LYS A 48 3.56 -12.48 16.21
CA LYS A 48 3.03 -13.79 16.63
C LYS A 48 1.53 -13.91 16.43
N GLU A 49 0.82 -12.80 16.60
CA GLU A 49 -0.63 -12.76 16.41
C GLU A 49 -1.01 -12.89 14.94
N MET A 50 -0.09 -12.56 14.04
CA MET A 50 -0.33 -12.61 12.60
C MET A 50 -0.09 -13.98 11.98
N ILE A 51 0.67 -14.84 12.66
CA ILE A 51 1.05 -16.15 12.11
C ILE A 51 -0.15 -17.01 11.74
N GLY A 52 -1.26 -16.89 12.46
CA GLY A 52 -2.47 -17.64 12.15
C GLY A 52 -3.27 -17.09 10.96
N ASP A 53 -3.03 -15.83 10.60
CA ASP A 53 -3.83 -15.13 9.59
C ASP A 53 -3.14 -15.00 8.23
N ILE A 54 -1.81 -15.01 8.21
CA ILE A 54 -1.05 -14.90 6.97
C ILE A 54 0.10 -15.91 6.99
N SER A 55 0.62 -16.24 5.80
CA SER A 55 1.71 -17.20 5.68
C SER A 55 3.03 -16.65 6.24
N LEU A 56 3.94 -17.56 6.58
CA LEU A 56 5.28 -17.17 7.01
C LEU A 56 6.02 -16.42 5.92
N GLU A 57 5.81 -16.79 4.67
CA GLU A 57 6.41 -16.09 3.53
C GLU A 57 5.94 -14.64 3.44
N ASP A 58 4.66 -14.40 3.69
CA ASP A 58 4.10 -13.06 3.68
C ASP A 58 4.65 -12.23 4.85
N ILE A 59 4.81 -12.84 6.02
CA ILE A 59 5.40 -12.17 7.18
C ILE A 59 6.84 -11.75 6.88
N GLU A 60 7.62 -12.64 6.28
CA GLU A 60 8.99 -12.34 5.86
C GLU A 60 9.04 -11.19 4.87
N PHE A 61 8.14 -11.20 3.89
CA PHE A 61 8.02 -10.14 2.91
C PHE A 61 7.73 -8.79 3.57
N LEU A 62 6.78 -8.77 4.51
CA LEU A 62 6.40 -7.55 5.22
C LEU A 62 7.54 -7.03 6.09
N LYS A 63 8.25 -7.92 6.78
CA LYS A 63 9.42 -7.54 7.59
C LYS A 63 10.50 -6.92 6.72
N ASN A 64 10.70 -7.46 5.53
CA ASN A 64 11.66 -6.93 4.58
C ASN A 64 11.26 -5.52 4.12
N LEU A 65 9.98 -5.31 3.83
CA LEU A 65 9.47 -3.98 3.48
C LEU A 65 9.73 -2.97 4.60
N VAL A 66 9.45 -3.37 5.84
CA VAL A 66 9.67 -2.50 7.01
C VAL A 66 11.14 -2.11 7.11
N SER A 67 12.05 -3.08 6.94
CA SER A 67 13.48 -2.82 7.06
C SER A 67 14.00 -1.89 5.96
N LYS A 68 13.36 -1.87 4.80
CA LYS A 68 13.76 -1.04 3.67
C LYS A 68 13.07 0.31 3.63
N ASP A 69 12.16 0.58 4.55
CA ASP A 69 11.39 1.81 4.56
C ASP A 69 12.18 2.97 5.18
N LYS A 70 13.20 3.43 4.48
CA LYS A 70 14.07 4.51 4.95
C LYS A 70 13.43 5.88 4.84
N GLU A 71 12.44 6.02 3.96
CA GLU A 71 11.77 7.30 3.74
C GLU A 71 10.55 7.50 4.64
N GLY A 72 10.19 6.50 5.46
CA GLY A 72 9.04 6.61 6.36
C GLY A 72 7.70 6.58 5.65
N ILE A 73 7.60 5.84 4.54
CA ILE A 73 6.36 5.69 3.80
C ILE A 73 5.32 4.91 4.60
N LEU A 74 5.79 3.89 5.35
CA LEU A 74 4.91 3.07 6.20
C LEU A 74 4.57 3.84 7.47
N ARG A 75 3.49 4.59 7.43
CA ARG A 75 3.02 5.41 8.54
C ARG A 75 1.48 5.47 8.55
N SER A 76 0.92 5.82 9.70
CA SER A 76 -0.53 5.89 9.84
C SER A 76 -1.17 6.93 8.91
N GLY A 77 -0.51 8.05 8.70
CA GLY A 77 -1.00 9.08 7.79
C GLY A 77 -1.15 8.58 6.36
N ALA A 78 -0.19 7.76 5.91
CA ALA A 78 -0.25 7.17 4.58
C ALA A 78 -1.42 6.18 4.48
N LEU A 79 -1.65 5.40 5.52
CA LEU A 79 -2.78 4.48 5.55
C LEU A 79 -4.11 5.24 5.47
N SER A 80 -4.22 6.37 6.16
CA SER A 80 -5.41 7.22 6.09
C SER A 80 -5.65 7.73 4.67
N VAL A 81 -4.58 8.13 3.97
CA VAL A 81 -4.69 8.58 2.58
C VAL A 81 -5.22 7.45 1.69
N LEU A 82 -4.72 6.23 1.89
CA LEU A 82 -5.18 5.07 1.12
C LEU A 82 -6.65 4.76 1.40
N LEU A 83 -7.09 4.86 2.65
CA LEU A 83 -8.48 4.60 3.01
C LEU A 83 -9.43 5.62 2.39
N GLU A 84 -9.05 6.90 2.39
CA GLU A 84 -9.85 7.94 1.74
C GLU A 84 -9.95 7.70 0.23
N ALA A 85 -8.83 7.35 -0.40
CA ALA A 85 -8.80 7.08 -1.83
C ALA A 85 -9.67 5.88 -2.18
N TYR A 86 -9.68 4.85 -1.34
CA TYR A 86 -10.51 3.67 -1.54
C TYR A 86 -12.00 4.05 -1.55
N ALA A 87 -12.40 4.94 -0.66
CA ALA A 87 -13.79 5.39 -0.61
C ALA A 87 -14.20 6.15 -1.88
N ASP A 88 -13.24 6.73 -2.59
CA ASP A 88 -13.52 7.51 -3.80
C ASP A 88 -13.58 6.68 -5.08
N ILE A 89 -13.24 5.39 -5.04
CA ILE A 89 -13.18 4.56 -6.25
C ILE A 89 -14.47 4.55 -7.03
N ASP A 90 -15.60 4.37 -6.35
CA ASP A 90 -16.90 4.23 -7.03
C ASP A 90 -17.35 5.50 -7.74
N ASN A 91 -16.82 6.64 -7.33
CA ASN A 91 -17.16 7.95 -7.90
C ASN A 91 -16.07 8.51 -8.82
N ALA A 92 -14.99 7.76 -9.02
CA ALA A 92 -13.88 8.24 -9.79
C ALA A 92 -14.14 8.18 -11.30
N PHE A 93 -13.67 9.18 -12.01
CA PHE A 93 -13.72 9.21 -13.48
C PHE A 93 -12.95 8.03 -14.08
N ILE A 94 -11.80 7.72 -13.51
CA ILE A 94 -10.97 6.57 -13.87
C ILE A 94 -10.70 5.80 -12.58
N SER A 95 -10.96 4.50 -12.57
CA SER A 95 -10.92 3.71 -11.34
C SER A 95 -9.56 3.67 -10.66
N GLU A 96 -8.47 3.78 -11.40
CA GLU A 96 -7.11 3.80 -10.83
C GLU A 96 -6.67 5.17 -10.36
N LEU A 97 -7.38 6.24 -10.73
CA LEU A 97 -6.99 7.60 -10.39
C LEU A 97 -6.87 7.85 -8.88
N PRO A 98 -7.83 7.42 -8.04
CA PRO A 98 -7.69 7.64 -6.60
C PRO A 98 -6.42 7.03 -6.03
N LEU A 99 -6.03 5.84 -6.50
CA LEU A 99 -4.81 5.19 -6.04
C LEU A 99 -3.57 5.95 -6.51
N GLU A 100 -3.57 6.40 -7.76
CA GLU A 100 -2.45 7.19 -8.29
C GLU A 100 -2.25 8.47 -7.50
N LEU A 101 -3.34 9.18 -7.20
CA LEU A 101 -3.27 10.40 -6.40
C LEU A 101 -2.81 10.11 -4.97
N ALA A 102 -3.26 8.99 -4.40
CA ALA A 102 -2.82 8.57 -3.08
C ALA A 102 -1.31 8.34 -3.04
N LEU A 103 -0.76 7.69 -4.07
CA LEU A 103 0.69 7.47 -4.16
C LEU A 103 1.46 8.78 -4.19
N VAL A 104 0.97 9.76 -4.96
CA VAL A 104 1.62 11.08 -4.99
C VAL A 104 1.65 11.68 -3.60
N LYS A 105 0.53 11.67 -2.90
CA LYS A 105 0.44 12.24 -1.54
C LYS A 105 1.36 11.52 -0.55
N ILE A 106 1.42 10.20 -0.64
CA ILE A 106 2.22 9.41 0.30
C ILE A 106 3.71 9.56 0.04
N ILE A 107 4.13 9.42 -1.22
CA ILE A 107 5.55 9.40 -1.57
C ILE A 107 6.15 10.80 -1.58
N ILE A 108 5.41 11.77 -2.10
CA ILE A 108 5.88 13.17 -2.14
C ILE A 108 5.58 13.88 -0.82
N LYS A 109 4.77 13.27 0.03
CA LYS A 109 4.43 13.80 1.37
C LYS A 109 3.71 15.15 1.32
N GLU A 110 2.76 15.24 0.42
CA GLU A 110 1.88 16.41 0.38
C GLU A 110 0.97 16.46 1.61
#